data_3ae400a7e5ab56434f3ffaf393565f40
#
_entry.id   3ae400a7e5ab56434f3ffaf393565f40
#
_cell.length_a   1.000
_cell.length_b   1.000
_cell.length_c   1.000
_cell.angle_alpha   90.00
_cell.angle_beta   90.00
_cell.angle_gamma   90.00
#
_symmetry.space_group_name_H-M   'P 1'
#
loop_
_entity.id
_entity.type
_entity.pdbx_description
1 polymer ?
#
loop_
_entity_poly.entity_id
_entity_poly.type
_entity_poly.pdbx_seq_one_letter_code
_entity_poly.pdbx_strand_id
1 'polypeptide(L)'
;MNTTGYVLIGIAIIAAAIVVWLVSTSNEFRTMLVRIKEADSGIDVALTKRYDTLTKMMDVVRAYAKHEVDTIQKTIELRQGMSVAEKADCSRKLDGASESLRVIAEAYPELRSSENYRVLEDAILDAEDHLQAARRVYNMNVSAFNQLRVRFP
;
A
#
# COMPACT_ATOMS: atom_id res chain seq x y z
N MET A 1 -45.03 -42.09 10.15
CA MET A 1 -44.33 -40.87 10.60
C MET A 1 -45.41 -39.77 10.68
N ASN A 2 -45.57 -39.17 11.87
CA ASN A 2 -46.66 -38.18 12.09
C ASN A 2 -46.31 -36.85 11.44
N THR A 3 -47.30 -36.07 11.03
CA THR A 3 -47.16 -34.73 10.41
C THR A 3 -46.22 -33.80 11.21
N THR A 4 -46.24 -33.91 12.53
CA THR A 4 -45.31 -33.27 13.48
C THR A 4 -43.86 -33.64 13.25
N GLY A 5 -43.56 -34.90 12.91
CA GLY A 5 -42.21 -35.32 12.61
C GLY A 5 -41.63 -34.70 11.35
N TYR A 6 -42.40 -34.56 10.29
CA TYR A 6 -41.97 -33.91 9.06
C TYR A 6 -41.74 -32.39 9.27
N VAL A 7 -42.55 -31.73 10.10
CA VAL A 7 -42.39 -30.32 10.45
C VAL A 7 -41.07 -30.10 11.24
N LEU A 8 -40.79 -30.97 12.23
CA LEU A 8 -39.54 -30.88 13.00
C LEU A 8 -38.29 -31.07 12.13
N ILE A 9 -38.31 -32.03 11.21
CA ILE A 9 -37.24 -32.27 10.25
C ILE A 9 -37.06 -31.06 9.36
N GLY A 10 -38.13 -30.46 8.85
CA GLY A 10 -38.07 -29.24 8.02
C GLY A 10 -37.44 -28.09 8.76
N ILE A 11 -37.80 -27.83 10.01
CA ILE A 11 -37.22 -26.80 10.86
C ILE A 11 -35.72 -27.05 11.09
N ALA A 12 -35.32 -28.31 11.37
CA ALA A 12 -33.93 -28.68 11.57
C ALA A 12 -33.06 -28.44 10.31
N ILE A 13 -33.61 -28.75 9.13
CA ILE A 13 -32.90 -28.49 7.84
C ILE A 13 -32.74 -27.00 7.61
N ILE A 14 -33.79 -26.19 7.85
CA ILE A 14 -33.69 -24.73 7.72
C ILE A 14 -32.67 -24.15 8.70
N ALA A 15 -32.68 -24.58 9.97
CA ALA A 15 -31.73 -24.15 10.97
C ALA A 15 -30.29 -24.49 10.57
N ALA A 16 -30.05 -25.73 10.08
CA ALA A 16 -28.75 -26.14 9.59
C ALA A 16 -28.29 -25.30 8.39
N ALA A 17 -29.16 -24.99 7.44
CA ALA A 17 -28.87 -24.15 6.29
C ALA A 17 -28.48 -22.72 6.72
N ILE A 18 -29.19 -22.15 7.70
CA ILE A 18 -28.87 -20.81 8.26
C ILE A 18 -27.49 -20.82 8.92
N VAL A 19 -27.18 -21.84 9.72
CA VAL A 19 -25.87 -21.97 10.38
C VAL A 19 -24.74 -22.06 9.35
N VAL A 20 -24.88 -22.92 8.33
CA VAL A 20 -23.89 -23.05 7.25
C VAL A 20 -23.70 -21.72 6.53
N TRP A 21 -24.79 -21.01 6.22
CA TRP A 21 -24.74 -19.71 5.57
C TRP A 21 -24.00 -18.66 6.43
N LEU A 22 -24.31 -18.57 7.74
CA LEU A 22 -23.65 -17.66 8.68
C LEU A 22 -22.16 -17.95 8.80
N VAL A 23 -21.77 -19.23 8.92
CA VAL A 23 -20.35 -19.63 9.00
C VAL A 23 -19.61 -19.29 7.71
N SER A 24 -20.20 -19.60 6.54
CA SER A 24 -19.61 -19.29 5.24
C SER A 24 -19.39 -17.79 5.08
N THR A 25 -20.40 -16.97 5.37
CA THR A 25 -20.29 -15.50 5.28
C THR A 25 -19.27 -14.95 6.27
N SER A 26 -19.25 -15.46 7.51
CA SER A 26 -18.23 -15.04 8.50
C SER A 26 -16.81 -15.36 8.03
N ASN A 27 -16.60 -16.52 7.41
CA ASN A 27 -15.30 -16.89 6.87
C ASN A 27 -14.89 -15.99 5.68
N GLU A 28 -15.84 -15.59 4.84
CA GLU A 28 -15.59 -14.67 3.74
C GLU A 28 -15.13 -13.29 4.25
N PHE A 29 -15.81 -12.74 5.27
CA PHE A 29 -15.37 -11.50 5.93
C PHE A 29 -13.96 -11.59 6.48
N ARG A 30 -13.64 -12.68 7.19
CA ARG A 30 -12.29 -12.91 7.74
C ARG A 30 -11.24 -12.96 6.64
N THR A 31 -11.52 -13.66 5.55
CA THR A 31 -10.63 -13.74 4.39
C THR A 31 -10.37 -12.36 3.77
N MET A 32 -11.42 -11.55 3.62
CA MET A 32 -11.27 -10.19 3.08
C MET A 32 -10.44 -9.28 4.00
N LEU A 33 -10.60 -9.38 5.32
CA LEU A 33 -9.76 -8.63 6.27
C LEU A 33 -8.28 -9.02 6.18
N VAL A 34 -7.98 -10.30 6.00
CA VAL A 34 -6.60 -10.77 5.77
C VAL A 34 -6.03 -10.17 4.48
N ARG A 35 -6.79 -10.21 3.38
CA ARG A 35 -6.37 -9.61 2.09
C ARG A 35 -6.11 -8.11 2.18
N ILE A 36 -6.92 -7.38 2.95
CA ILE A 36 -6.70 -5.94 3.18
C ILE A 36 -5.39 -5.72 3.95
N LYS A 37 -5.13 -6.53 4.99
CA LYS A 37 -3.90 -6.44 5.77
C LYS A 37 -2.66 -6.80 4.95
N GLU A 38 -2.73 -7.80 4.09
CA GLU A 38 -1.65 -8.17 3.16
C GLU A 38 -1.38 -7.05 2.15
N ALA A 39 -2.43 -6.44 1.59
CA ALA A 39 -2.29 -5.32 0.67
C ALA A 39 -1.73 -4.06 1.34
N ASP A 40 -2.09 -3.81 2.61
CA ASP A 40 -1.53 -2.72 3.42
C ASP A 40 -0.03 -2.93 3.68
N SER A 41 0.39 -4.17 3.99
CA SER A 41 1.80 -4.54 4.07
C SER A 41 2.54 -4.37 2.73
N GLY A 42 1.87 -4.61 1.61
CA GLY A 42 2.40 -4.34 0.28
C GLY A 42 2.72 -2.85 0.05
N ILE A 43 1.90 -1.95 0.59
CA ILE A 43 2.17 -0.50 0.57
C ILE A 43 3.43 -0.17 1.40
N ASP A 44 3.61 -0.79 2.58
CA ASP A 44 4.79 -0.57 3.41
C ASP A 44 6.08 -0.99 2.69
N VAL A 45 6.06 -2.13 2.02
CA VAL A 45 7.20 -2.61 1.23
C VAL A 45 7.54 -1.64 0.08
N ALA A 46 6.51 -1.16 -0.63
CA ALA A 46 6.69 -0.23 -1.73
C ALA A 46 7.21 1.15 -1.26
N LEU A 47 6.71 1.66 -0.14
CA LEU A 47 7.21 2.91 0.49
C LEU A 47 8.65 2.76 0.95
N THR A 48 9.01 1.63 1.55
CA THR A 48 10.39 1.34 1.97
C THR A 48 11.33 1.31 0.75
N LYS A 49 10.96 0.60 -0.32
CA LYS A 49 11.74 0.57 -1.56
C LYS A 49 11.98 1.98 -2.10
N ARG A 50 10.93 2.80 -2.12
CA ARG A 50 11.01 4.19 -2.62
C ARG A 50 11.91 5.06 -1.75
N TYR A 51 11.76 4.97 -0.42
CA TYR A 51 12.61 5.68 0.55
C TYR A 51 14.08 5.31 0.39
N ASP A 52 14.40 4.01 0.28
CA ASP A 52 15.77 3.53 0.13
C ASP A 52 16.39 4.01 -1.19
N THR A 53 15.61 4.00 -2.27
CA THR A 53 16.08 4.47 -3.58
C THR A 53 16.34 5.97 -3.57
N LEU A 54 15.45 6.78 -2.97
CA LEU A 54 15.65 8.21 -2.80
C LEU A 54 16.87 8.52 -1.91
N THR A 55 17.09 7.76 -0.84
CA THR A 55 18.26 7.92 0.02
C THR A 55 19.56 7.71 -0.77
N LYS A 56 19.61 6.67 -1.61
CA LYS A 56 20.77 6.45 -2.51
C LYS A 56 20.97 7.59 -3.50
N MET A 57 19.87 8.14 -4.05
CA MET A 57 19.94 9.31 -4.93
C MET A 57 20.48 10.53 -4.18
N MET A 58 20.02 10.77 -2.94
CA MET A 58 20.55 11.85 -2.09
C MET A 58 22.04 11.70 -1.87
N ASP A 59 22.56 10.49 -1.68
CA ASP A 59 24.00 10.27 -1.49
C ASP A 59 24.80 10.62 -2.74
N VAL A 60 24.29 10.36 -3.93
CA VAL A 60 24.92 10.76 -5.20
C VAL A 60 24.87 12.28 -5.38
N VAL A 61 23.72 12.90 -5.13
CA VAL A 61 23.50 14.35 -5.29
C VAL A 61 24.29 15.17 -4.26
N ARG A 62 24.49 14.62 -3.06
CA ARG A 62 25.23 15.28 -1.94
C ARG A 62 26.65 15.69 -2.30
N ALA A 63 27.28 15.01 -3.24
CA ALA A 63 28.61 15.40 -3.73
C ALA A 63 28.61 16.76 -4.44
N TYR A 64 27.45 17.22 -4.94
CA TYR A 64 27.28 18.45 -5.70
C TYR A 64 26.54 19.55 -4.90
N ALA A 65 25.55 19.16 -4.10
CA ALA A 65 24.64 20.08 -3.41
C ALA A 65 24.33 19.59 -1.97
N LYS A 66 25.36 19.58 -1.13
CA LYS A 66 25.28 19.00 0.23
C LYS A 66 24.23 19.67 1.11
N HIS A 67 24.18 21.01 1.10
CA HIS A 67 23.30 21.76 2.00
C HIS A 67 21.82 21.53 1.67
N GLU A 68 21.48 21.52 0.40
CA GLU A 68 20.14 21.28 -0.14
C GLU A 68 19.68 19.85 0.19
N VAL A 69 20.53 18.86 -0.03
CA VAL A 69 20.26 17.44 0.28
C VAL A 69 20.05 17.23 1.78
N ASP A 70 20.89 17.80 2.63
CA ASP A 70 20.74 17.68 4.10
C ASP A 70 19.40 18.30 4.59
N THR A 71 18.91 19.33 3.90
CA THR A 71 17.61 19.93 4.16
C THR A 71 16.46 19.00 3.76
N ILE A 72 16.53 18.41 2.57
CA ILE A 72 15.54 17.45 2.07
C ILE A 72 15.48 16.23 3.00
N GLN A 73 16.63 15.68 3.39
CA GLN A 73 16.71 14.47 4.23
C GLN A 73 16.01 14.65 5.58
N LYS A 74 16.05 15.85 6.17
CA LYS A 74 15.38 16.15 7.45
C LYS A 74 13.84 16.15 7.34
N THR A 75 13.27 16.25 6.16
CA THR A 75 11.82 16.30 5.94
C THR A 75 11.19 14.92 5.79
N ILE A 76 12.02 13.89 5.51
CA ILE A 76 11.54 12.55 5.20
C ILE A 76 11.77 11.63 6.40
N GLU A 77 10.70 11.06 6.91
CA GLU A 77 10.72 10.08 7.98
C GLU A 77 9.88 8.87 7.58
N LEU A 78 10.50 7.69 7.55
CA LEU A 78 9.79 6.42 7.38
C LEU A 78 9.78 5.67 8.71
N ARG A 79 8.58 5.29 9.19
CA ARG A 79 8.40 4.55 10.44
C ARG A 79 7.58 3.29 10.19
N GLN A 80 7.88 2.23 10.95
CA GLN A 80 7.03 1.04 10.94
C GLN A 80 5.70 1.31 11.65
N GLY A 81 4.63 0.65 11.20
CA GLY A 81 3.31 0.73 11.83
C GLY A 81 2.56 2.04 11.58
N MET A 82 2.89 2.76 10.51
CA MET A 82 2.15 3.95 10.09
C MET A 82 0.70 3.61 9.73
N SER A 83 -0.21 4.47 10.14
CA SER A 83 -1.60 4.46 9.66
C SER A 83 -1.67 4.79 8.17
N VAL A 84 -2.79 4.50 7.53
CA VAL A 84 -3.03 4.83 6.10
C VAL A 84 -2.83 6.33 5.81
N ALA A 85 -3.25 7.20 6.73
CA ALA A 85 -3.06 8.64 6.60
C ALA A 85 -1.58 9.04 6.69
N GLU A 86 -0.82 8.45 7.61
CA GLU A 86 0.63 8.69 7.73
C GLU A 86 1.41 8.14 6.53
N LYS A 87 1.02 6.98 5.98
CA LYS A 87 1.59 6.45 4.72
C LYS A 87 1.36 7.40 3.54
N ALA A 88 0.16 8.00 3.46
CA ALA A 88 -0.16 8.98 2.43
C ALA A 88 0.66 10.27 2.59
N ASP A 89 0.89 10.72 3.84
CA ASP A 89 1.74 11.88 4.12
C ASP A 89 3.21 11.60 3.80
N CYS A 90 3.73 10.45 4.23
CA CYS A 90 5.07 9.98 3.89
C CYS A 90 5.28 9.97 2.37
N SER A 91 4.32 9.43 1.61
CA SER A 91 4.40 9.41 0.16
C SER A 91 4.49 10.81 -0.45
N ARG A 92 3.68 11.77 0.01
CA ARG A 92 3.77 13.17 -0.47
C ARG A 92 5.13 13.79 -0.18
N LYS A 93 5.73 13.50 0.98
CA LYS A 93 7.08 13.98 1.31
C LYS A 93 8.13 13.37 0.40
N LEU A 94 8.01 12.08 0.06
CA LEU A 94 8.88 11.43 -0.91
C LEU A 94 8.69 12.00 -2.33
N ASP A 95 7.46 12.37 -2.72
CA ASP A 95 7.19 13.08 -3.99
C ASP A 95 7.92 14.41 -4.04
N GLY A 96 7.80 15.23 -2.98
CA GLY A 96 8.48 16.52 -2.88
C GLY A 96 9.99 16.40 -2.88
N ALA A 97 10.54 15.37 -2.22
CA ALA A 97 11.97 15.10 -2.21
C ALA A 97 12.49 14.70 -3.61
N SER A 98 11.78 13.83 -4.30
CA SER A 98 12.11 13.41 -5.67
C SER A 98 12.16 14.62 -6.61
N GLU A 99 11.16 15.49 -6.55
CA GLU A 99 11.10 16.71 -7.36
C GLU A 99 12.25 17.67 -7.02
N SER A 100 12.54 17.87 -5.73
CA SER A 100 13.65 18.72 -5.29
C SER A 100 15.00 18.22 -5.78
N LEU A 101 15.24 16.90 -5.74
CA LEU A 101 16.47 16.29 -6.24
C LEU A 101 16.61 16.45 -7.76
N ARG A 102 15.50 16.39 -8.50
CA ARG A 102 15.47 16.64 -9.95
C ARG A 102 15.82 18.08 -10.28
N VAL A 103 15.25 19.05 -9.56
CA VAL A 103 15.58 20.47 -9.73
C VAL A 103 17.06 20.74 -9.45
N ILE A 104 17.64 20.11 -8.42
CA ILE A 104 19.09 20.21 -8.13
C ILE A 104 19.89 19.65 -9.31
N ALA A 105 19.53 18.47 -9.83
CA ALA A 105 20.24 17.85 -10.94
C ALA A 105 20.20 18.69 -12.23
N GLU A 106 19.15 19.48 -12.45
CA GLU A 106 19.08 20.43 -13.57
C GLU A 106 20.10 21.56 -13.46
N ALA A 107 20.47 21.96 -12.24
CA ALA A 107 21.51 22.97 -11.99
C ALA A 107 22.94 22.41 -12.15
N TYR A 108 23.11 21.08 -12.16
CA TYR A 108 24.40 20.40 -12.27
C TYR A 108 24.44 19.43 -13.47
N PRO A 109 24.75 19.87 -14.68
CA PRO A 109 24.70 19.04 -15.90
C PRO A 109 25.58 17.79 -15.83
N GLU A 110 26.73 17.85 -15.11
CA GLU A 110 27.62 16.72 -14.89
C GLU A 110 26.97 15.62 -14.06
N LEU A 111 26.21 15.99 -13.04
CA LEU A 111 25.41 15.07 -12.23
C LEU A 111 24.34 14.39 -13.11
N ARG A 112 23.55 15.19 -13.82
CA ARG A 112 22.46 14.70 -14.67
C ARG A 112 22.93 13.75 -15.77
N SER A 113 24.15 13.95 -16.30
CA SER A 113 24.75 13.07 -17.32
C SER A 113 25.40 11.82 -16.75
N SER A 114 25.59 11.73 -15.42
CA SER A 114 26.23 10.57 -14.79
C SER A 114 25.36 9.32 -14.88
N GLU A 115 25.96 8.17 -15.16
CA GLU A 115 25.30 6.88 -15.24
C GLU A 115 24.60 6.52 -13.91
N ASN A 116 25.25 6.77 -12.78
CA ASN A 116 24.70 6.49 -11.46
C ASN A 116 23.41 7.27 -11.20
N TYR A 117 23.34 8.54 -11.59
CA TYR A 117 22.14 9.34 -11.44
C TYR A 117 21.00 8.79 -12.29
N ARG A 118 21.26 8.47 -13.56
CA ARG A 118 20.23 7.94 -14.50
C ARG A 118 19.66 6.61 -14.02
N VAL A 119 20.51 5.69 -13.60
CA VAL A 119 20.07 4.38 -13.05
C VAL A 119 19.18 4.56 -11.82
N LEU A 120 19.51 5.52 -10.94
CA LEU A 120 18.68 5.79 -9.75
C LEU A 120 17.39 6.53 -10.11
N GLU A 121 17.40 7.40 -11.12
CA GLU A 121 16.19 8.06 -11.62
C GLU A 121 15.19 7.03 -12.16
N ASP A 122 15.63 6.08 -12.97
CA ASP A 122 14.81 4.97 -13.46
C ASP A 122 14.30 4.09 -12.31
N ALA A 123 15.14 3.82 -11.31
CA ALA A 123 14.75 3.04 -10.14
C ALA A 123 13.72 3.76 -9.24
N ILE A 124 13.73 5.10 -9.20
CA ILE A 124 12.70 5.91 -8.50
C ILE A 124 11.37 5.79 -9.23
N LEU A 125 11.36 5.90 -10.56
CA LEU A 125 10.15 5.74 -11.37
C LEU A 125 9.55 4.34 -11.19
N ASP A 126 10.38 3.28 -11.23
CA ASP A 126 9.95 1.91 -10.97
C ASP A 126 9.37 1.74 -9.55
N ALA A 127 10.00 2.34 -8.54
CA ALA A 127 9.49 2.30 -7.17
C ALA A 127 8.14 3.03 -7.01
N GLU A 128 7.93 4.11 -7.76
CA GLU A 128 6.65 4.82 -7.79
C GLU A 128 5.55 3.99 -8.43
N ASP A 129 5.82 3.34 -9.56
CA ASP A 129 4.88 2.44 -10.22
C ASP A 129 4.47 1.27 -9.32
N HIS A 130 5.44 0.70 -8.59
CA HIS A 130 5.16 -0.32 -7.57
C HIS A 130 4.25 0.19 -6.46
N LEU A 131 4.47 1.40 -5.96
CA LEU A 131 3.62 2.01 -4.92
C LEU A 131 2.20 2.24 -5.44
N GLN A 132 2.04 2.73 -6.66
CA GLN A 132 0.73 2.91 -7.29
C GLN A 132 0.01 1.58 -7.49
N ALA A 133 0.73 0.52 -7.87
CA ALA A 133 0.17 -0.83 -7.99
C ALA A 133 -0.30 -1.37 -6.63
N ALA A 134 0.51 -1.23 -5.57
CA ALA A 134 0.15 -1.63 -4.21
C ALA A 134 -1.11 -0.91 -3.71
N ARG A 135 -1.22 0.40 -3.95
CA ARG A 135 -2.41 1.21 -3.61
C ARG A 135 -3.66 0.74 -4.35
N ARG A 136 -3.54 0.40 -5.63
CA ARG A 136 -4.68 -0.15 -6.41
C ARG A 136 -5.17 -1.46 -5.81
N VAL A 137 -4.26 -2.37 -5.44
CA VAL A 137 -4.62 -3.65 -4.80
C VAL A 137 -5.31 -3.42 -3.45
N TYR A 138 -4.79 -2.53 -2.62
CA TYR A 138 -5.42 -2.16 -1.35
C TYR A 138 -6.84 -1.63 -1.54
N ASN A 139 -7.02 -0.65 -2.43
CA ASN A 139 -8.32 -0.06 -2.71
C ASN A 139 -9.33 -1.07 -3.28
N MET A 140 -8.87 -2.01 -4.14
CA MET A 140 -9.70 -3.10 -4.65
C MET A 140 -10.20 -4.00 -3.51
N ASN A 141 -9.33 -4.39 -2.58
CA ASN A 141 -9.70 -5.24 -1.45
C ASN A 141 -10.66 -4.55 -0.49
N VAL A 142 -10.43 -3.26 -0.19
CA VAL A 142 -11.35 -2.44 0.62
C VAL A 142 -12.71 -2.30 -0.07
N SER A 143 -12.73 -2.06 -1.37
CA SER A 143 -13.98 -1.97 -2.15
C SER A 143 -14.75 -3.29 -2.13
N ALA A 144 -14.06 -4.43 -2.34
CA ALA A 144 -14.67 -5.76 -2.27
C ALA A 144 -15.25 -6.05 -0.87
N PHE A 145 -14.53 -5.71 0.20
CA PHE A 145 -15.03 -5.83 1.56
C PHE A 145 -16.31 -4.99 1.80
N ASN A 146 -16.29 -3.74 1.35
CA ASN A 146 -17.45 -2.85 1.47
C ASN A 146 -18.66 -3.38 0.69
N GLN A 147 -18.45 -3.94 -0.51
CA GLN A 147 -19.51 -4.57 -1.29
C GLN A 147 -20.11 -5.79 -0.57
N LEU A 148 -19.25 -6.64 0.02
CA LEU A 148 -19.69 -7.78 0.82
C LEU A 148 -20.53 -7.31 2.02
N ARG A 149 -20.08 -6.26 2.72
CA ARG A 149 -20.79 -5.69 3.87
C ARG A 149 -22.19 -5.15 3.51
N VAL A 150 -22.35 -4.54 2.34
CA VAL A 150 -23.64 -4.02 1.87
C VAL A 150 -24.59 -5.13 1.44
N ARG A 151 -24.06 -6.28 0.98
CA ARG A 151 -24.86 -7.45 0.60
C ARG A 151 -25.35 -8.28 1.80
N PHE A 152 -24.70 -8.11 2.94
CA PHE A 152 -25.10 -8.82 4.16
C PHE A 152 -26.33 -8.13 4.76
N PRO A 153 -27.42 -8.88 5.08
CA PRO A 153 -28.63 -8.35 5.67
C PRO A 153 -28.42 -7.81 7.09
#